data_5948160c22b3515e55398adf8bba8f8d
#
_entry.id   5948160c22b3515e55398adf8bba8f8d
#
_cell.length_a   1.000
_cell.length_b   1.000
_cell.length_c   1.000
_cell.angle_alpha   90.00
_cell.angle_beta   90.00
_cell.angle_gamma   90.00
#
_symmetry.space_group_name_H-M   'P 1'
#
loop_
_entity.id
_entity.type
_entity.pdbx_description
1 polymer ?
#
loop_
_entity_poly.entity_id
_entity_poly.type
_entity_poly.pdbx_seq_one_letter_code
_entity_poly.pdbx_strand_id
1 'polypeptide(L)'
;MITTELARMLTRYKAWANEIIFSTVAALPEGEATRPRPTLFKNMVHTLNHPYVIDRVFQAHLEGRDHGFTARNTPTHPPLDELWRAVQVMDRWYVDLSDRLTDRELAETIRFQYIGGGDGAMTRGEIILHLVNHATYHRGFVADMLNQASVNPRAADLTVFLRDVHRAAAG
;
A
#
# COMPACT_ATOMS: atom_id res chain seq x y z
N MET A 1 18.45 -11.17 1.20
CA MET A 1 17.28 -12.03 0.94
C MET A 1 16.18 -11.64 1.92
N ILE A 2 14.93 -11.49 1.48
CA ILE A 2 13.81 -11.20 2.38
C ILE A 2 13.42 -12.50 3.10
N THR A 3 13.41 -12.47 4.44
CA THR A 3 13.00 -13.59 5.29
C THR A 3 11.50 -13.55 5.57
N THR A 4 10.92 -14.67 6.00
CA THR A 4 9.51 -14.75 6.41
C THR A 4 9.21 -13.80 7.57
N GLU A 5 10.11 -13.67 8.54
CA GLU A 5 9.97 -12.74 9.65
C GLU A 5 9.88 -11.29 9.17
N LEU A 6 10.79 -10.89 8.27
CA LEU A 6 10.79 -9.54 7.69
C LEU A 6 9.53 -9.29 6.86
N ALA A 7 9.12 -10.25 6.03
CA ALA A 7 7.90 -10.12 5.21
C ALA A 7 6.65 -9.93 6.08
N ARG A 8 6.50 -10.72 7.14
CA ARG A 8 5.39 -10.61 8.11
C ARG A 8 5.38 -9.26 8.83
N MET A 9 6.53 -8.78 9.25
CA MET A 9 6.65 -7.48 9.90
C MET A 9 6.28 -6.35 8.93
N LEU A 10 6.77 -6.39 7.70
CA LEU A 10 6.56 -5.36 6.68
C LEU A 10 5.10 -5.27 6.22
N THR A 11 4.41 -6.40 6.01
CA THR A 11 2.99 -6.39 5.61
C THR A 11 2.08 -5.84 6.71
N ARG A 12 2.36 -6.18 7.98
CA ARG A 12 1.64 -5.62 9.14
C ARG A 12 1.92 -4.13 9.31
N TYR A 13 3.17 -3.70 9.11
CA TYR A 13 3.52 -2.28 9.09
C TYR A 13 2.72 -1.52 8.03
N LYS A 14 2.64 -2.05 6.79
CA LYS A 14 1.88 -1.42 5.70
C LYS A 14 0.41 -1.26 6.08
N ALA A 15 -0.23 -2.31 6.60
CA ALA A 15 -1.62 -2.30 7.03
C ALA A 15 -1.88 -1.25 8.13
N TRP A 16 -1.05 -1.23 9.17
CA TRP A 16 -1.13 -0.25 10.26
C TRP A 16 -0.94 1.20 9.77
N ALA A 17 0.03 1.44 8.89
CA ALA A 17 0.28 2.76 8.36
C ALA A 17 -0.84 3.23 7.41
N ASN A 18 -1.47 2.31 6.66
CA ASN A 18 -2.67 2.62 5.88
C ASN A 18 -3.85 3.01 6.78
N GLU A 19 -4.09 2.30 7.87
CA GLU A 19 -5.15 2.65 8.83
C GLU A 19 -4.99 4.09 9.35
N ILE A 20 -3.76 4.49 9.72
CA ILE A 20 -3.48 5.85 10.21
C ILE A 20 -3.83 6.89 9.14
N ILE A 21 -3.34 6.71 7.92
CA ILE A 21 -3.54 7.72 6.87
C ILE A 21 -5.00 7.80 6.42
N PHE A 22 -5.67 6.66 6.22
CA PHE A 22 -7.07 6.63 5.83
C PHE A 22 -7.99 7.21 6.91
N SER A 23 -7.76 6.89 8.19
CA SER A 23 -8.51 7.45 9.32
C SER A 23 -8.33 8.98 9.39
N THR A 24 -7.12 9.49 9.15
CA THR A 24 -6.85 10.93 9.13
C THR A 24 -7.57 11.62 7.97
N VAL A 25 -7.52 11.04 6.77
CA VAL A 25 -8.20 11.59 5.59
C VAL A 25 -9.72 11.53 5.75
N ALA A 26 -10.26 10.48 6.36
CA ALA A 26 -11.70 10.33 6.61
C ALA A 26 -12.24 11.33 7.64
N ALA A 27 -11.39 11.85 8.52
CA ALA A 27 -11.77 12.85 9.52
C ALA A 27 -11.77 14.30 8.98
N LEU A 28 -11.37 14.51 7.73
CA LEU A 28 -11.36 15.82 7.10
C LEU A 28 -12.79 16.36 6.86
N PRO A 29 -12.96 17.69 6.80
CA PRO A 29 -14.21 18.29 6.34
C PRO A 29 -14.64 17.76 4.96
N GLU A 30 -15.94 17.76 4.71
CA GLU A 30 -16.51 17.32 3.43
C GLU A 30 -15.82 18.02 2.24
N GLY A 31 -15.47 17.25 1.21
CA GLY A 31 -14.82 17.74 -0.01
C GLY A 31 -13.31 17.96 0.10
N GLU A 32 -12.72 18.04 1.30
CA GLU A 32 -11.30 18.37 1.46
C GLU A 32 -10.38 17.21 0.96
N ALA A 33 -10.76 15.95 1.17
CA ALA A 33 -10.01 14.79 0.69
C ALA A 33 -9.92 14.72 -0.84
N THR A 34 -10.92 15.26 -1.54
CA THR A 34 -11.02 15.25 -3.01
C THR A 34 -10.68 16.60 -3.64
N ARG A 35 -10.39 17.61 -2.84
CA ARG A 35 -10.02 18.96 -3.30
C ARG A 35 -8.78 18.87 -4.21
N PRO A 36 -8.83 19.46 -5.43
CA PRO A 36 -7.70 19.46 -6.35
C PRO A 36 -6.47 20.18 -5.77
N ARG A 37 -5.30 19.54 -5.92
CA ARG A 37 -3.99 20.07 -5.54
C ARG A 37 -2.97 19.88 -6.66
N PRO A 38 -1.91 20.66 -6.74
CA PRO A 38 -0.88 20.56 -7.77
C PRO A 38 0.05 19.36 -7.52
N THR A 39 -0.53 18.16 -7.50
CA THR A 39 0.18 16.87 -7.34
C THR A 39 -0.12 15.95 -8.50
N LEU A 40 0.66 14.86 -8.66
CA LEU A 40 0.53 13.90 -9.76
C LEU A 40 -0.92 13.37 -9.90
N PHE A 41 -1.55 12.99 -8.81
CA PHE A 41 -2.90 12.42 -8.79
C PHE A 41 -3.99 13.40 -8.34
N LYS A 42 -3.68 14.69 -8.27
CA LYS A 42 -4.61 15.80 -8.04
C LYS A 42 -5.25 15.91 -6.66
N ASN A 43 -5.50 14.80 -5.94
CA ASN A 43 -6.11 14.82 -4.61
C ASN A 43 -5.69 13.62 -3.76
N MET A 44 -6.04 13.63 -2.48
CA MET A 44 -5.62 12.59 -1.52
C MET A 44 -6.21 11.23 -1.88
N VAL A 45 -7.51 11.16 -2.20
CA VAL A 45 -8.19 9.89 -2.50
C VAL A 45 -7.60 9.24 -3.74
N HIS A 46 -7.37 10.02 -4.80
CA HIS A 46 -6.78 9.48 -6.04
C HIS A 46 -5.31 9.08 -5.86
N THR A 47 -4.58 9.77 -4.96
CA THR A 47 -3.23 9.39 -4.58
C THR A 47 -3.21 8.06 -3.81
N LEU A 48 -4.17 7.84 -2.90
CA LEU A 48 -4.31 6.57 -2.16
C LEU A 48 -4.84 5.42 -3.05
N ASN A 49 -5.61 5.73 -4.08
CA ASN A 49 -6.11 4.73 -5.02
C ASN A 49 -4.98 4.12 -5.87
N HIS A 50 -3.94 4.89 -6.19
CA HIS A 50 -2.84 4.38 -7.00
C HIS A 50 -2.09 3.18 -6.35
N PRO A 51 -1.59 3.24 -5.09
CA PRO A 51 -0.99 2.07 -4.46
C PRO A 51 -1.96 0.88 -4.37
N TYR A 52 -3.25 1.11 -4.15
CA TYR A 52 -4.24 0.04 -4.16
C TYR A 52 -4.34 -0.67 -5.53
N VAL A 53 -4.34 0.09 -6.63
CA VAL A 53 -4.31 -0.49 -7.99
C VAL A 53 -3.04 -1.31 -8.21
N ILE A 54 -1.88 -0.80 -7.77
CA ILE A 54 -0.60 -1.53 -7.87
C ILE A 54 -0.59 -2.78 -7.00
N ASP A 55 -1.14 -2.73 -5.78
CA ASP A 55 -1.31 -3.91 -4.94
C ASP A 55 -2.13 -5.01 -5.66
N ARG A 56 -3.22 -4.64 -6.34
CA ARG A 56 -4.05 -5.57 -7.11
C ARG A 56 -3.32 -6.16 -8.32
N VAL A 57 -2.52 -5.36 -9.00
CA VAL A 57 -1.69 -5.81 -10.12
C VAL A 57 -0.71 -6.88 -9.64
N PHE A 58 0.03 -6.60 -8.57
CA PHE A 58 0.99 -7.57 -8.03
C PHE A 58 0.33 -8.76 -7.34
N GLN A 59 -0.85 -8.60 -6.75
CA GLN A 59 -1.64 -9.75 -6.31
C GLN A 59 -1.89 -10.72 -7.47
N ALA A 60 -2.34 -10.20 -8.61
CA ALA A 60 -2.59 -11.03 -9.79
C ALA A 60 -1.32 -11.73 -10.31
N HIS A 61 -0.19 -11.02 -10.34
CA HIS A 61 1.10 -11.62 -10.70
C HIS A 61 1.51 -12.75 -9.74
N LEU A 62 1.34 -12.55 -8.43
CA LEU A 62 1.63 -13.56 -7.41
C LEU A 62 0.71 -14.79 -7.51
N GLU A 63 -0.53 -14.60 -7.97
CA GLU A 63 -1.52 -15.64 -8.22
C GLU A 63 -1.41 -16.27 -9.61
N GLY A 64 -0.53 -15.77 -10.48
CA GLY A 64 -0.32 -16.28 -11.85
C GLY A 64 -1.50 -16.03 -12.79
N ARG A 65 -2.25 -14.95 -12.59
CA ARG A 65 -3.42 -14.57 -13.41
C ARG A 65 -3.25 -13.19 -14.03
N ASP A 66 -4.05 -12.89 -15.03
CA ASP A 66 -4.15 -11.54 -15.61
C ASP A 66 -4.74 -10.56 -14.58
N HIS A 67 -4.16 -9.37 -14.51
CA HIS A 67 -4.64 -8.29 -13.63
C HIS A 67 -5.74 -7.43 -14.26
N GLY A 68 -5.90 -7.42 -15.58
CA GLY A 68 -6.91 -6.67 -16.33
C GLY A 68 -6.77 -5.14 -16.31
N PHE A 69 -5.70 -4.59 -15.71
CA PHE A 69 -5.46 -3.15 -15.68
C PHE A 69 -4.67 -2.67 -16.89
N THR A 70 -5.14 -1.60 -17.53
CA THR A 70 -4.46 -0.91 -18.63
C THR A 70 -3.73 0.36 -18.20
N ALA A 71 -3.98 0.83 -16.98
CA ALA A 71 -3.35 2.01 -16.38
C ALA A 71 -3.02 1.77 -14.90
N ARG A 72 -2.06 2.56 -14.39
CA ARG A 72 -1.58 2.45 -12.99
C ARG A 72 -2.50 3.11 -11.97
N ASN A 73 -3.60 3.70 -12.41
CA ASN A 73 -4.66 4.24 -11.58
C ASN A 73 -5.98 4.18 -12.36
N THR A 74 -7.11 4.33 -11.68
CA THR A 74 -8.41 4.46 -12.33
C THR A 74 -8.58 5.86 -12.90
N PRO A 75 -9.40 6.07 -13.95
CA PRO A 75 -9.64 7.41 -14.52
C PRO A 75 -10.19 8.42 -13.50
N THR A 76 -11.05 7.93 -12.60
CA THR A 76 -11.60 8.67 -11.46
C THR A 76 -11.37 7.87 -10.19
N HIS A 77 -11.19 8.56 -9.06
CA HIS A 77 -11.09 7.87 -7.76
C HIS A 77 -12.45 7.32 -7.33
N PRO A 78 -12.49 6.17 -6.63
CA PRO A 78 -13.70 5.71 -5.96
C PRO A 78 -14.04 6.60 -4.75
N PRO A 79 -15.24 6.47 -4.16
CA PRO A 79 -15.52 7.01 -2.82
C PRO A 79 -14.48 6.54 -1.80
N LEU A 80 -14.11 7.42 -0.87
CA LEU A 80 -13.05 7.15 0.11
C LEU A 80 -13.35 5.91 0.98
N ASP A 81 -14.59 5.77 1.42
CA ASP A 81 -15.03 4.66 2.26
C ASP A 81 -14.99 3.31 1.53
N GLU A 82 -15.34 3.29 0.24
CA GLU A 82 -15.23 2.10 -0.60
C GLU A 82 -13.76 1.72 -0.83
N LEU A 83 -12.92 2.73 -1.13
CA LEU A 83 -11.49 2.51 -1.28
C LEU A 83 -10.89 1.97 0.02
N TRP A 84 -11.23 2.54 1.16
CA TRP A 84 -10.69 2.09 2.44
C TRP A 84 -11.08 0.64 2.75
N ARG A 85 -12.34 0.27 2.55
CA ARG A 85 -12.78 -1.14 2.71
C ARG A 85 -12.00 -2.08 1.78
N ALA A 86 -11.77 -1.67 0.54
CA ALA A 86 -11.03 -2.47 -0.43
C ALA A 86 -9.53 -2.60 -0.06
N VAL A 87 -8.91 -1.53 0.45
CA VAL A 87 -7.52 -1.54 0.94
C VAL A 87 -7.37 -2.45 2.16
N GLN A 88 -8.31 -2.41 3.12
CA GLN A 88 -8.28 -3.31 4.29
C GLN A 88 -8.33 -4.80 3.88
N VAL A 89 -9.16 -5.15 2.90
CA VAL A 89 -9.20 -6.52 2.35
C VAL A 89 -7.88 -6.90 1.70
N MET A 90 -7.29 -5.98 0.94
CA MET A 90 -6.00 -6.19 0.27
C MET A 90 -4.85 -6.31 1.26
N ASP A 91 -4.80 -5.45 2.29
CA ASP A 91 -3.78 -5.50 3.33
C ASP A 91 -3.85 -6.84 4.10
N ARG A 92 -5.05 -7.31 4.42
CA ARG A 92 -5.25 -8.63 5.04
C ARG A 92 -4.75 -9.76 4.13
N TRP A 93 -5.05 -9.68 2.83
CA TRP A 93 -4.57 -10.68 1.87
C TRP A 93 -3.03 -10.78 1.87
N TYR A 94 -2.31 -9.64 1.89
CA TYR A 94 -0.84 -9.63 1.94
C TYR A 94 -0.29 -10.11 3.29
N VAL A 95 -0.95 -9.80 4.39
CA VAL A 95 -0.61 -10.34 5.72
C VAL A 95 -0.75 -11.87 5.72
N ASP A 96 -1.91 -12.38 5.27
CA ASP A 96 -2.18 -13.81 5.21
C ASP A 96 -1.23 -14.54 4.25
N LEU A 97 -0.85 -13.89 3.15
CA LEU A 97 0.17 -14.41 2.23
C LEU A 97 1.53 -14.53 2.93
N SER A 98 2.00 -13.48 3.59
CA SER A 98 3.29 -13.48 4.27
C SER A 98 3.35 -14.49 5.42
N ASP A 99 2.21 -14.78 6.07
CA ASP A 99 2.13 -15.77 7.15
C ASP A 99 2.27 -17.21 6.66
N ARG A 100 1.87 -17.48 5.41
CA ARG A 100 1.92 -18.83 4.82
C ARG A 100 3.21 -19.14 4.09
N LEU A 101 3.91 -18.11 3.57
CA LEU A 101 5.12 -18.32 2.79
C LEU A 101 6.30 -18.77 3.66
N THR A 102 7.12 -19.64 3.09
CA THR A 102 8.44 -20.01 3.60
C THR A 102 9.54 -19.13 2.98
N ASP A 103 10.72 -19.11 3.57
CA ASP A 103 11.88 -18.38 3.02
C ASP A 103 12.24 -18.86 1.60
N ARG A 104 12.05 -20.15 1.32
CA ARG A 104 12.24 -20.72 -0.02
C ARG A 104 11.26 -20.13 -1.02
N GLU A 105 9.98 -20.08 -0.68
CA GLU A 105 8.94 -19.52 -1.55
C GLU A 105 9.10 -18.00 -1.74
N LEU A 106 9.55 -17.28 -0.70
CA LEU A 106 9.89 -15.87 -0.81
C LEU A 106 11.03 -15.61 -1.81
N ALA A 107 11.94 -16.56 -2.00
CA ALA A 107 13.04 -16.48 -2.97
C ALA A 107 12.62 -16.88 -4.41
N GLU A 108 11.41 -17.42 -4.62
CA GLU A 108 10.94 -17.79 -5.95
C GLU A 108 10.70 -16.56 -6.83
N THR A 109 11.26 -16.58 -8.04
CA THR A 109 11.11 -15.49 -9.01
C THR A 109 9.76 -15.57 -9.72
N ILE A 110 9.02 -14.49 -9.65
CA ILE A 110 7.78 -14.23 -10.41
C ILE A 110 8.14 -13.42 -11.65
N ARG A 111 7.76 -13.91 -12.82
CA ARG A 111 7.87 -13.18 -14.10
C ARG A 111 6.52 -12.56 -14.43
N PHE A 112 6.55 -11.32 -14.91
CA PHE A 112 5.32 -10.57 -15.20
C PHE A 112 5.55 -9.54 -16.31
N GLN A 113 4.45 -8.94 -16.77
CA GLN A 113 4.46 -7.80 -17.68
C GLN A 113 4.12 -6.53 -16.92
N TYR A 114 4.87 -5.44 -17.16
CA TYR A 114 4.50 -4.13 -16.64
C TYR A 114 3.26 -3.58 -17.35
N ILE A 115 2.45 -2.80 -16.65
CA ILE A 115 1.41 -1.98 -17.28
C ILE A 115 2.09 -1.02 -18.27
N GLY A 116 1.68 -1.08 -19.53
CA GLY A 116 2.32 -0.31 -20.61
C GLY A 116 3.41 -1.07 -21.37
N GLY A 117 3.67 -2.32 -21.00
CA GLY A 117 4.57 -3.24 -21.68
C GLY A 117 5.95 -3.37 -21.03
N GLY A 118 6.68 -4.38 -21.46
CA GLY A 118 7.99 -4.75 -20.94
C GLY A 118 7.94 -5.85 -19.88
N ASP A 119 8.96 -6.74 -19.93
CA ASP A 119 9.09 -7.86 -19.02
C ASP A 119 9.66 -7.42 -17.67
N GLY A 120 9.14 -7.99 -16.60
CA GLY A 120 9.62 -7.84 -15.23
C GLY A 120 9.91 -9.20 -14.60
N ALA A 121 10.84 -9.21 -13.66
CA ALA A 121 11.14 -10.38 -12.83
C ALA A 121 11.56 -9.91 -11.45
N MET A 122 10.85 -10.38 -10.43
CA MET A 122 11.13 -10.11 -9.01
C MET A 122 10.86 -11.38 -8.20
N THR A 123 11.59 -11.56 -7.11
CA THR A 123 11.20 -12.59 -6.14
C THR A 123 9.91 -12.17 -5.42
N ARG A 124 9.17 -13.14 -4.85
CA ARG A 124 7.98 -12.83 -4.03
C ARG A 124 8.31 -11.87 -2.88
N GLY A 125 9.46 -12.05 -2.25
CA GLY A 125 9.94 -11.16 -1.19
C GLY A 125 10.22 -9.74 -1.69
N GLU A 126 10.82 -9.58 -2.87
CA GLU A 126 11.05 -8.27 -3.49
C GLU A 126 9.75 -7.58 -3.88
N ILE A 127 8.74 -8.33 -4.33
CA ILE A 127 7.40 -7.79 -4.57
C ILE A 127 6.79 -7.23 -3.28
N ILE A 128 6.82 -8.00 -2.18
CA ILE A 128 6.32 -7.53 -0.88
C ILE A 128 7.05 -6.25 -0.45
N LEU A 129 8.39 -6.24 -0.51
CA LEU A 129 9.19 -5.07 -0.16
C LEU A 129 8.84 -3.86 -1.05
N HIS A 130 8.71 -4.09 -2.36
CA HIS A 130 8.31 -3.03 -3.30
C HIS A 130 6.96 -2.41 -2.92
N LEU A 131 5.95 -3.21 -2.63
CA LEU A 131 4.60 -2.72 -2.30
C LEU A 131 4.57 -1.91 -1.01
N VAL A 132 5.34 -2.33 0.01
CA VAL A 132 5.47 -1.58 1.27
C VAL A 132 6.17 -0.24 1.04
N ASN A 133 7.28 -0.25 0.31
CA ASN A 133 8.03 0.96 -0.05
C ASN A 133 7.20 1.91 -0.92
N HIS A 134 6.49 1.38 -1.92
CA HIS A 134 5.63 2.13 -2.82
C HIS A 134 4.45 2.79 -2.08
N ALA A 135 3.79 2.06 -1.19
CA ALA A 135 2.72 2.61 -0.36
C ALA A 135 3.26 3.72 0.57
N THR A 136 4.44 3.55 1.16
CA THR A 136 5.09 4.57 2.01
C THR A 136 5.37 5.85 1.22
N TYR A 137 5.89 5.72 0.00
CA TYR A 137 6.13 6.86 -0.89
C TYR A 137 4.86 7.67 -1.15
N HIS A 138 3.74 7.01 -1.48
CA HIS A 138 2.48 7.70 -1.76
C HIS A 138 1.77 8.21 -0.49
N ARG A 139 1.90 7.55 0.64
CA ARG A 139 1.45 8.11 1.94
C ARG A 139 2.17 9.40 2.29
N GLY A 140 3.46 9.54 1.95
CA GLY A 140 4.21 10.78 2.10
C GLY A 140 3.57 11.95 1.32
N PHE A 141 3.13 11.73 0.07
CA PHE A 141 2.39 12.76 -0.67
C PHE A 141 1.08 13.14 0.00
N VAL A 142 0.35 12.16 0.54
CA VAL A 142 -0.91 12.45 1.25
C VAL A 142 -0.65 13.19 2.55
N ALA A 143 0.41 12.85 3.28
CA ALA A 143 0.82 13.56 4.50
C ALA A 143 1.16 15.03 4.20
N ASP A 144 1.86 15.31 3.08
CA ASP A 144 2.11 16.69 2.65
C ASP A 144 0.80 17.43 2.31
N MET A 145 -0.13 16.79 1.61
CA MET A 145 -1.45 17.35 1.33
C MET A 145 -2.28 17.61 2.60
N LEU A 146 -2.15 16.79 3.64
CA LEU A 146 -2.77 17.00 4.95
C LEU A 146 -2.17 18.24 5.65
N ASN A 147 -0.85 18.39 5.61
CA ASN A 147 -0.18 19.60 6.12
C ASN A 147 -0.65 20.86 5.40
N GLN A 148 -0.84 20.83 4.08
CA GLN A 148 -1.43 21.93 3.30
C GLN A 148 -2.88 22.26 3.74
N ALA A 149 -3.61 21.28 4.26
CA ALA A 149 -4.94 21.45 4.86
C ALA A 149 -4.89 21.82 6.35
N SER A 150 -3.72 22.18 6.89
CA SER A 150 -3.48 22.46 8.31
C SER A 150 -3.82 21.29 9.25
N VAL A 151 -3.74 20.05 8.76
CA VAL A 151 -3.90 18.83 9.53
C VAL A 151 -2.54 18.15 9.64
N ASN A 152 -2.07 17.98 10.88
CA ASN A 152 -0.84 17.24 11.15
C ASN A 152 -1.18 15.75 11.31
N PRO A 153 -0.83 14.86 10.35
CA PRO A 153 -1.13 13.44 10.48
C PRO A 153 -0.32 12.81 11.62
N ARG A 154 -0.91 11.80 12.27
CA ARG A 154 -0.15 10.96 13.20
C ARG A 154 1.01 10.30 12.47
N ALA A 155 2.19 10.24 13.11
CA ALA A 155 3.37 9.60 12.56
C ALA A 155 3.11 8.11 12.25
N ALA A 156 3.36 7.72 11.01
CA ALA A 156 3.19 6.35 10.51
C ALA A 156 4.55 5.73 10.08
N ASP A 157 5.64 6.17 10.70
CA ASP A 157 6.99 5.69 10.43
C ASP A 157 7.19 4.25 10.93
N LEU A 158 8.05 3.51 10.26
CA LEU A 158 8.41 2.15 10.67
C LEU A 158 8.96 2.10 12.11
N THR A 159 9.71 3.10 12.54
CA THR A 159 10.25 3.19 13.91
C THR A 159 9.16 3.29 14.98
N VAL A 160 8.06 4.01 14.67
CA VAL A 160 6.90 4.13 15.56
C VAL A 160 6.15 2.79 15.62
N PHE A 161 5.92 2.16 14.48
CA PHE A 161 5.31 0.82 14.42
C PHE A 161 6.11 -0.22 15.22
N LEU A 162 7.42 -0.25 15.06
CA LEU A 162 8.29 -1.20 15.77
C LEU A 162 8.24 -1.01 17.28
N ARG A 163 8.18 0.25 17.76
CA ARG A 163 8.12 0.56 19.17
C ARG A 163 6.76 0.25 19.77
N ASP A 164 5.69 0.72 19.13
CA ASP A 164 4.35 0.82 19.75
C ASP A 164 3.45 -0.38 19.44
N VAL A 165 3.76 -1.14 18.37
CA VAL A 165 2.91 -2.25 17.91
C VAL A 165 3.68 -3.56 17.87
N HIS A 166 4.76 -3.62 17.10
CA HIS A 166 5.44 -4.89 16.81
C HIS A 166 6.11 -5.49 18.06
N ARG A 167 6.85 -4.68 18.85
CA ARG A 167 7.51 -5.16 20.07
C ARG A 167 6.55 -5.28 21.26
N ALA A 168 5.52 -4.46 21.31
CA ALA A 168 4.50 -4.55 22.35
C ALA A 168 3.66 -5.84 22.26
N ALA A 169 3.53 -6.41 21.05
CA ALA A 169 2.83 -7.69 20.85
C ALA A 169 3.71 -8.92 21.14
N ALA A 170 5.02 -8.74 21.33
CA ALA A 170 5.97 -9.82 21.61
C ALA A 170 6.33 -9.98 23.09
N GLY A 171 5.85 -9.09 23.97
CA GLY A 171 5.99 -9.14 25.43
C GLY A 171 4.69 -9.39 26.14
#